data_6a67f3cc0b7557af43f6ce4fbf1abf20
#
_entry.id   6a67f3cc0b7557af43f6ce4fbf1abf20
#
_cell.length_a   1.000
_cell.length_b   1.000
_cell.length_c   1.000
_cell.angle_alpha   90.00
_cell.angle_beta   90.00
_cell.angle_gamma   90.00
#
_symmetry.space_group_name_H-M   'P 1'
#
loop_
_entity.id
_entity.type
_entity.pdbx_description
1 polymer ?
#
loop_
_entity_poly.entity_id
_entity_poly.type
_entity_poly.pdbx_seq_one_letter_code
_entity_poly.pdbx_strand_id
1 'polypeptide(L)'
;GKSFKSVDGDALLRSSNRLLAMSKGEDSGDDNNSLEFLSMHSAEDLIAERVKMSADRIKRKMSRGLDRKRTVKNLVPHREFDKAIKQFFHSSLSAQSEQTNPLDMMSGHRKTTIMGEQGGIRSSHVVSMDSKLVNPSHLGFLDPIHTPEGEKTGISLTLPLLAKKKGNELTSTFLSAKTGKRETVTPEKALRSVVAFPDQYEKN
;
A
#
# COMPACT_ATOMS: atom_id res chain seq x y z
N GLY A 1 5.01 17.43 5.81
CA GLY A 1 6.23 17.03 6.50
C GLY A 1 7.37 16.75 5.51
N LYS A 2 8.63 16.90 5.90
CA LYS A 2 9.75 16.49 5.06
C LYS A 2 9.96 14.99 5.20
N SER A 3 9.91 14.23 4.11
CA SER A 3 10.31 12.83 4.11
C SER A 3 11.84 12.74 4.07
N PHE A 4 12.43 11.98 4.97
CA PHE A 4 13.85 11.68 4.98
C PHE A 4 14.12 10.38 4.22
N LYS A 5 15.07 10.40 3.29
CA LYS A 5 15.48 9.21 2.53
C LYS A 5 16.50 8.34 3.28
N SER A 6 17.17 8.91 4.27
CA SER A 6 18.16 8.24 5.12
C SER A 6 18.02 8.75 6.55
N VAL A 7 18.41 7.91 7.50
CA VAL A 7 18.49 8.29 8.91
C VAL A 7 19.83 8.99 9.13
N ASP A 8 19.79 10.30 9.23
CA ASP A 8 20.94 11.16 9.53
C ASP A 8 20.73 11.92 10.86
N GLY A 9 21.75 12.69 11.29
CA GLY A 9 21.68 13.44 12.54
C GLY A 9 20.54 14.48 12.58
N ASP A 10 20.22 15.10 11.42
CA ASP A 10 19.12 16.08 11.31
C ASP A 10 17.75 15.39 11.44
N ALA A 11 17.60 14.23 10.85
CA ALA A 11 16.37 13.43 10.99
C ALA A 11 16.13 13.00 12.44
N LEU A 12 17.18 12.54 13.13
CA LEU A 12 17.11 12.17 14.55
C LEU A 12 16.77 13.36 15.43
N LEU A 13 17.41 14.51 15.23
CA LEU A 13 17.17 15.73 16.01
C LEU A 13 15.72 16.22 15.83
N ARG A 14 15.22 16.25 14.62
CA ARG A 14 13.83 16.64 14.34
C ARG A 14 12.82 15.68 14.94
N SER A 15 13.06 14.38 14.84
CA SER A 15 12.18 13.37 15.46
C SER A 15 12.16 13.51 16.97
N SER A 16 13.32 13.73 17.61
CA SER A 16 13.42 13.95 19.05
C SER A 16 12.70 15.23 19.49
N ASN A 17 12.88 16.33 18.75
CA ASN A 17 12.19 17.60 19.06
C ASN A 17 10.67 17.45 18.92
N ARG A 18 10.19 16.72 17.92
CA ARG A 18 8.77 16.46 17.74
C ARG A 18 8.21 15.59 18.87
N LEU A 19 8.93 14.55 19.29
CA LEU A 19 8.53 13.73 20.44
C LEU A 19 8.44 14.55 21.73
N LEU A 20 9.35 15.49 21.94
CA LEU A 20 9.30 16.40 23.08
C LEU A 20 8.10 17.36 23.00
N ALA A 21 7.78 17.89 21.82
CA ALA A 21 6.59 18.71 21.61
C ALA A 21 5.30 17.94 21.88
N MET A 22 5.22 16.68 21.40
CA MET A 22 4.10 15.79 21.69
C MET A 22 3.97 15.49 23.19
N SER A 23 5.07 15.24 23.88
CA SER A 23 5.05 14.99 25.32
C SER A 23 4.60 16.18 26.14
N LYS A 24 4.78 17.40 25.62
CA LYS A 24 4.30 18.66 26.22
C LYS A 24 2.86 19.00 25.83
N GLY A 25 2.25 18.26 24.91
CA GLY A 25 0.91 18.55 24.38
C GLY A 25 0.88 19.70 23.36
N GLU A 26 2.04 20.12 22.84
CA GLU A 26 2.17 21.19 21.83
C GLU A 26 1.92 20.70 20.39
N ASP A 27 2.06 19.39 20.15
CA ASP A 27 1.83 18.74 18.85
C ASP A 27 0.98 17.49 19.05
N SER A 28 0.08 17.23 18.11
CA SER A 28 -0.69 15.99 18.07
C SER A 28 0.09 14.92 17.31
N GLY A 29 0.00 13.66 17.75
CA GLY A 29 0.59 12.53 17.04
C GLY A 29 0.02 12.38 15.63
N ASP A 30 0.81 11.77 14.75
CA ASP A 30 0.33 11.39 13.42
C ASP A 30 -0.73 10.30 13.54
N ASP A 31 -1.76 10.38 12.71
CA ASP A 31 -2.76 9.33 12.59
C ASP A 31 -2.22 8.17 11.74
N ASN A 32 -1.86 7.07 12.40
CA ASN A 32 -1.32 5.88 11.75
C ASN A 32 -2.31 5.22 10.76
N ASN A 33 -3.58 5.56 10.83
CA ASN A 33 -4.62 5.02 9.95
C ASN A 33 -4.84 5.91 8.71
N SER A 34 -4.21 7.08 8.67
CA SER A 34 -4.28 7.98 7.52
C SER A 34 -3.51 7.43 6.33
N LEU A 35 -4.13 7.47 5.14
CA LEU A 35 -3.49 7.08 3.88
C LEU A 35 -2.28 7.96 3.51
N GLU A 36 -2.10 9.10 4.16
CA GLU A 36 -0.91 9.95 3.99
C GLU A 36 0.37 9.21 4.39
N PHE A 37 0.29 8.34 5.40
CA PHE A 37 1.42 7.59 5.94
C PHE A 37 1.47 6.13 5.48
N LEU A 38 0.43 5.66 4.80
CA LEU A 38 0.35 4.28 4.33
C LEU A 38 0.87 4.15 2.89
N SER A 39 1.65 3.09 2.66
CA SER A 39 2.13 2.73 1.32
C SER A 39 1.30 1.59 0.76
N MET A 40 0.95 1.70 -0.52
CA MET A 40 0.24 0.63 -1.22
C MET A 40 1.22 -0.32 -1.90
N HIS A 41 1.18 -1.58 -1.51
CA HIS A 41 1.94 -2.66 -2.14
C HIS A 41 1.04 -3.44 -3.10
N SER A 42 1.51 -3.64 -4.31
CA SER A 42 0.87 -4.45 -5.34
C SER A 42 1.61 -5.78 -5.53
N ALA A 43 1.08 -6.66 -6.37
CA ALA A 43 1.65 -7.99 -6.60
C ALA A 43 3.12 -7.93 -7.04
N GLU A 44 3.46 -6.97 -7.91
CA GLU A 44 4.83 -6.76 -8.38
C GLU A 44 5.80 -6.37 -7.25
N ASP A 45 5.36 -5.53 -6.31
CA ASP A 45 6.20 -5.13 -5.17
C ASP A 45 6.46 -6.32 -4.25
N LEU A 46 5.43 -7.11 -3.97
CA LEU A 46 5.52 -8.30 -3.11
C LEU A 46 6.41 -9.37 -3.74
N ILE A 47 6.33 -9.58 -5.05
CA ILE A 47 7.23 -10.51 -5.78
C ILE A 47 8.66 -9.97 -5.74
N ALA A 48 8.85 -8.68 -6.02
CA ALA A 48 10.18 -8.07 -6.00
C ALA A 48 10.83 -8.17 -4.61
N GLU A 49 10.07 -7.99 -3.55
CA GLU A 49 10.56 -8.14 -2.18
C GLU A 49 10.96 -9.58 -1.88
N ARG A 50 10.16 -10.58 -2.26
CA ARG A 50 10.52 -12.00 -2.10
C ARG A 50 11.80 -12.36 -2.86
N VAL A 51 11.99 -11.82 -4.07
CA VAL A 51 13.23 -11.99 -4.82
C VAL A 51 14.39 -11.32 -4.10
N LYS A 52 14.22 -10.10 -3.56
CA LYS A 52 15.25 -9.40 -2.77
C LYS A 52 15.65 -10.20 -1.52
N MET A 53 14.71 -10.77 -0.78
CA MET A 53 15.00 -11.64 0.37
C MET A 53 15.82 -12.86 0.00
N SER A 54 15.72 -13.33 -1.24
CA SER A 54 16.51 -14.46 -1.78
C SER A 54 17.83 -14.02 -2.42
N ALA A 55 18.13 -12.72 -2.50
CA ALA A 55 19.26 -12.18 -3.27
C ALA A 55 20.62 -12.77 -2.87
N ASP A 56 20.91 -12.88 -1.57
CA ASP A 56 22.20 -13.44 -1.09
C ASP A 56 22.36 -14.91 -1.45
N ARG A 57 21.29 -15.68 -1.43
CA ARG A 57 21.29 -17.07 -1.87
C ARG A 57 21.53 -17.19 -3.37
N ILE A 58 20.85 -16.35 -4.15
CA ILE A 58 21.01 -16.26 -5.60
C ILE A 58 22.46 -15.88 -5.94
N LYS A 59 22.99 -14.84 -5.31
CA LYS A 59 24.37 -14.36 -5.49
C LYS A 59 25.39 -15.46 -5.22
N ARG A 60 25.27 -16.17 -4.08
CA ARG A 60 26.15 -17.30 -3.74
C ARG A 60 26.09 -18.45 -4.75
N LYS A 61 24.92 -18.75 -5.32
CA LYS A 61 24.78 -19.77 -6.36
C LYS A 61 25.41 -19.33 -7.68
N MET A 62 25.26 -18.07 -8.04
CA MET A 62 25.90 -17.50 -9.24
C MET A 62 27.42 -17.50 -9.11
N SER A 63 27.98 -17.06 -7.98
CA SER A 63 29.43 -17.11 -7.75
C SER A 63 30.00 -18.52 -7.88
N ARG A 64 29.36 -19.51 -7.22
CA ARG A 64 29.80 -20.93 -7.37
C ARG A 64 29.63 -21.46 -8.80
N GLY A 65 28.72 -20.92 -9.58
CA GLY A 65 28.55 -21.23 -11.00
C GLY A 65 29.69 -20.68 -11.86
N LEU A 66 30.17 -19.48 -11.55
CA LEU A 66 31.32 -18.85 -12.21
C LEU A 66 32.61 -19.67 -11.98
N ASP A 67 32.86 -20.05 -10.74
CA ASP A 67 34.06 -20.84 -10.37
C ASP A 67 34.13 -22.18 -11.12
N ARG A 68 33.01 -22.73 -11.53
CA ARG A 68 32.90 -24.00 -12.28
C ARG A 68 32.97 -23.83 -13.80
N LYS A 69 33.37 -22.67 -14.32
CA LYS A 69 33.45 -22.34 -15.77
C LYS A 69 32.18 -22.67 -16.55
N ARG A 70 31.03 -22.44 -15.96
CA ARG A 70 29.72 -22.69 -16.62
C ARG A 70 29.40 -21.56 -17.61
N THR A 71 28.70 -21.94 -18.67
CA THR A 71 28.18 -21.00 -19.67
C THR A 71 27.22 -20.02 -18.98
N VAL A 72 27.17 -18.75 -19.41
CA VAL A 72 26.28 -17.70 -18.87
C VAL A 72 24.81 -18.18 -18.81
N LYS A 73 24.37 -18.98 -19.77
CA LYS A 73 23.03 -19.55 -19.81
C LYS A 73 22.71 -20.44 -18.59
N ASN A 74 23.70 -21.10 -18.00
CA ASN A 74 23.55 -21.99 -16.84
C ASN A 74 23.88 -21.27 -15.52
N LEU A 75 24.29 -20.00 -15.58
CA LEU A 75 24.66 -19.20 -14.40
C LEU A 75 23.44 -18.73 -13.63
N VAL A 76 22.33 -18.44 -14.34
CA VAL A 76 21.11 -17.93 -13.74
C VAL A 76 20.33 -19.07 -13.08
N PRO A 77 20.15 -19.04 -11.77
CA PRO A 77 19.44 -20.10 -11.05
C PRO A 77 17.91 -19.96 -11.20
N HIS A 78 17.37 -20.35 -12.34
CA HIS A 78 15.92 -20.25 -12.65
C HIS A 78 15.01 -20.76 -11.53
N ARG A 79 15.39 -21.90 -10.92
CA ARG A 79 14.60 -22.52 -9.83
C ARG A 79 14.43 -21.62 -8.60
N GLU A 80 15.33 -20.67 -8.37
CA GLU A 80 15.21 -19.75 -7.22
C GLU A 80 14.15 -18.67 -7.47
N PHE A 81 14.03 -18.20 -8.70
CA PHE A 81 12.97 -17.29 -9.10
C PHE A 81 11.61 -17.99 -9.12
N ASP A 82 11.54 -19.19 -9.70
CA ASP A 82 10.32 -20.01 -9.68
C ASP A 82 9.83 -20.27 -8.26
N LYS A 83 10.75 -20.51 -7.32
CA LYS A 83 10.40 -20.73 -5.92
C LYS A 83 9.79 -19.47 -5.29
N ALA A 84 10.34 -18.29 -5.55
CA ALA A 84 9.81 -17.03 -5.03
C ALA A 84 8.40 -16.76 -5.57
N ILE A 85 8.19 -16.99 -6.87
CA ILE A 85 6.89 -16.82 -7.52
C ILE A 85 5.87 -17.84 -6.98
N LYS A 86 6.25 -19.11 -6.87
CA LYS A 86 5.37 -20.16 -6.32
C LYS A 86 4.97 -19.85 -4.88
N GLN A 87 5.90 -19.39 -4.04
CA GLN A 87 5.61 -18.99 -2.68
C GLN A 87 4.64 -17.81 -2.61
N PHE A 88 4.71 -16.88 -3.57
CA PHE A 88 3.74 -15.78 -3.66
C PHE A 88 2.32 -16.31 -3.96
N PHE A 89 2.16 -17.20 -4.94
CA PHE A 89 0.86 -17.78 -5.28
C PHE A 89 0.27 -18.70 -4.18
N HIS A 90 1.11 -19.22 -3.29
CA HIS A 90 0.65 -20.00 -2.13
C HIS A 90 0.48 -19.13 -0.86
N SER A 91 0.65 -17.82 -0.96
CA SER A 91 0.45 -16.93 0.19
C SER A 91 -1.03 -16.66 0.45
N SER A 92 -1.35 -16.19 1.65
CA SER A 92 -2.71 -15.81 2.06
C SER A 92 -3.32 -14.65 1.26
N LEU A 93 -2.48 -13.93 0.50
CA LEU A 93 -2.91 -12.84 -0.39
C LEU A 93 -3.37 -13.32 -1.77
N SER A 94 -3.11 -14.59 -2.09
CA SER A 94 -3.57 -15.22 -3.32
C SER A 94 -4.88 -15.94 -3.06
N ALA A 95 -5.90 -15.63 -3.83
CA ALA A 95 -7.20 -16.30 -3.80
C ALA A 95 -7.59 -16.78 -5.17
N GLN A 96 -8.38 -17.84 -5.23
CA GLN A 96 -9.00 -18.26 -6.50
C GLN A 96 -10.08 -17.26 -6.87
N SER A 97 -10.12 -16.88 -8.14
CA SER A 97 -11.17 -16.01 -8.66
C SER A 97 -12.44 -16.85 -8.88
N GLU A 98 -13.54 -16.42 -8.30
CA GLU A 98 -14.85 -16.94 -8.66
C GLU A 98 -15.23 -16.47 -10.06
N GLN A 99 -15.55 -17.42 -10.95
CA GLN A 99 -15.80 -17.11 -12.36
C GLN A 99 -17.29 -16.99 -12.69
N THR A 100 -18.16 -16.95 -11.69
CA THR A 100 -19.61 -16.94 -11.89
C THR A 100 -20.08 -15.63 -12.51
N ASN A 101 -19.45 -14.51 -12.18
CA ASN A 101 -19.81 -13.19 -12.68
C ASN A 101 -18.56 -12.38 -13.06
N PRO A 102 -18.45 -11.88 -14.31
CA PRO A 102 -17.33 -11.05 -14.74
C PRO A 102 -17.13 -9.79 -13.90
N LEU A 103 -18.20 -9.22 -13.31
CA LEU A 103 -18.12 -8.06 -12.42
C LEU A 103 -17.43 -8.39 -11.10
N ASP A 104 -17.62 -9.59 -10.57
CA ASP A 104 -16.93 -10.06 -9.37
C ASP A 104 -15.43 -10.22 -9.60
N MET A 105 -15.04 -10.69 -10.80
CA MET A 105 -13.64 -10.74 -11.18
C MET A 105 -13.01 -9.33 -11.20
N MET A 106 -13.69 -8.35 -11.80
CA MET A 106 -13.22 -6.95 -11.82
C MET A 106 -13.15 -6.35 -10.42
N SER A 107 -14.14 -6.62 -9.58
CA SER A 107 -14.17 -6.19 -8.18
C SER A 107 -13.05 -6.83 -7.39
N GLY A 108 -12.81 -8.13 -7.59
CA GLY A 108 -11.72 -8.88 -6.94
C GLY A 108 -10.33 -8.27 -7.17
N HIS A 109 -10.05 -7.80 -8.38
CA HIS A 109 -8.78 -7.12 -8.71
C HIS A 109 -8.59 -5.76 -8.02
N ARG A 110 -9.64 -5.20 -7.44
CA ARG A 110 -9.64 -3.90 -6.75
C ARG A 110 -9.67 -4.02 -5.24
N LYS A 111 -9.74 -5.23 -4.71
CA LYS A 111 -9.70 -5.46 -3.26
C LYS A 111 -8.33 -5.12 -2.72
N THR A 112 -8.33 -4.37 -1.62
CA THR A 112 -7.15 -4.02 -0.85
C THR A 112 -7.33 -4.48 0.58
N THR A 113 -6.23 -4.80 1.25
CA THR A 113 -6.27 -5.22 2.65
C THR A 113 -5.05 -4.70 3.39
N ILE A 114 -5.21 -4.38 4.67
CA ILE A 114 -4.10 -4.08 5.57
C ILE A 114 -3.41 -5.35 6.08
N MET A 115 -3.95 -6.52 5.75
CA MET A 115 -3.36 -7.80 6.13
C MET A 115 -2.30 -8.22 5.13
N GLY A 116 -1.24 -8.86 5.62
CA GLY A 116 -0.19 -9.43 4.80
C GLY A 116 1.01 -9.89 5.60
N GLU A 117 1.85 -10.73 4.99
CA GLU A 117 3.05 -11.25 5.66
C GLU A 117 4.21 -10.24 5.67
N GLN A 118 4.23 -9.33 4.68
CA GLN A 118 5.33 -8.39 4.46
C GLN A 118 4.82 -6.96 4.63
N GLY A 119 5.04 -6.39 5.80
CA GLY A 119 4.62 -5.03 6.13
C GLY A 119 3.14 -4.89 6.50
N GLY A 120 2.33 -5.94 6.35
CA GLY A 120 0.95 -5.99 6.78
C GLY A 120 0.76 -6.66 8.15
N ILE A 121 -0.47 -6.59 8.64
CA ILE A 121 -0.88 -7.25 9.89
C ILE A 121 -1.20 -8.72 9.59
N ARG A 122 -0.62 -9.66 10.35
CA ARG A 122 -0.76 -11.10 10.06
C ARG A 122 -2.10 -11.68 10.46
N SER A 123 -2.77 -11.11 11.46
CA SER A 123 -4.03 -11.64 12.02
C SER A 123 -5.06 -10.54 12.15
N SER A 124 -6.31 -10.83 11.75
CA SER A 124 -7.46 -9.93 11.92
C SER A 124 -7.75 -9.58 13.37
N HIS A 125 -7.41 -10.48 14.29
CA HIS A 125 -7.62 -10.27 15.73
C HIS A 125 -6.68 -9.23 16.36
N VAL A 126 -5.55 -8.95 15.71
CA VAL A 126 -4.57 -7.95 16.20
C VAL A 126 -4.93 -6.55 15.71
N VAL A 127 -5.82 -6.43 14.72
CA VAL A 127 -6.24 -5.13 14.18
C VAL A 127 -7.08 -4.39 15.22
N SER A 128 -6.64 -3.18 15.60
CA SER A 128 -7.38 -2.32 16.50
C SER A 128 -8.73 -1.91 15.91
N MET A 129 -9.69 -1.56 16.76
CA MET A 129 -10.99 -1.06 16.30
C MET A 129 -10.83 0.25 15.52
N ASP A 130 -9.92 1.12 15.94
CA ASP A 130 -9.65 2.40 15.26
C ASP A 130 -9.19 2.22 13.82
N SER A 131 -8.40 1.15 13.55
CA SER A 131 -7.95 0.82 12.20
C SER A 131 -9.05 0.25 11.29
N LYS A 132 -10.17 -0.17 11.86
CA LYS A 132 -11.35 -0.65 11.12
C LYS A 132 -12.35 0.45 10.80
N LEU A 133 -12.21 1.61 11.45
CA LEU A 133 -13.09 2.74 11.23
C LEU A 133 -12.75 3.46 9.93
N VAL A 134 -13.74 4.17 9.39
CA VAL A 134 -13.55 5.01 8.21
C VAL A 134 -12.74 6.23 8.60
N ASN A 135 -11.56 6.36 7.99
CA ASN A 135 -10.73 7.53 8.14
C ASN A 135 -11.10 8.60 7.09
N PRO A 136 -11.07 9.90 7.41
CA PRO A 136 -11.31 10.95 6.42
C PRO A 136 -10.42 10.87 5.17
N SER A 137 -9.20 10.36 5.29
CA SER A 137 -8.29 10.14 4.18
C SER A 137 -8.74 9.07 3.18
N HIS A 138 -9.70 8.21 3.56
CA HIS A 138 -10.24 7.16 2.69
C HIS A 138 -11.19 7.73 1.62
N LEU A 139 -11.80 8.89 1.86
CA LEU A 139 -12.82 9.46 0.96
C LEU A 139 -12.25 9.76 -0.43
N GLY A 140 -12.77 9.07 -1.45
CA GLY A 140 -12.33 9.17 -2.83
C GLY A 140 -11.13 8.28 -3.20
N PHE A 141 -10.50 7.60 -2.23
CA PHE A 141 -9.35 6.70 -2.42
C PHE A 141 -9.66 5.25 -2.09
N LEU A 142 -10.49 5.01 -1.09
CA LEU A 142 -10.99 3.69 -0.71
C LEU A 142 -12.51 3.77 -0.58
N ASP A 143 -13.20 2.69 -0.96
CA ASP A 143 -14.64 2.58 -0.79
C ASP A 143 -14.93 2.00 0.61
N PRO A 144 -15.50 2.78 1.54
CA PRO A 144 -15.77 2.30 2.88
C PRO A 144 -17.01 1.41 2.97
N ILE A 145 -17.86 1.42 1.94
CA ILE A 145 -19.13 0.66 1.93
C ILE A 145 -18.90 -0.76 1.43
N HIS A 146 -18.05 -0.92 0.41
CA HIS A 146 -17.75 -2.21 -0.19
C HIS A 146 -16.68 -2.95 0.60
N THR A 147 -17.06 -3.48 1.76
CA THR A 147 -16.23 -4.28 2.67
C THR A 147 -16.92 -5.61 2.96
N PRO A 148 -16.18 -6.72 3.17
CA PRO A 148 -16.75 -8.00 3.56
C PRO A 148 -17.43 -7.93 4.93
N GLU A 149 -18.40 -8.78 5.15
CA GLU A 149 -18.98 -8.98 6.48
C GLU A 149 -18.06 -9.80 7.41
N GLY A 150 -18.26 -9.68 8.72
CA GLY A 150 -17.54 -10.45 9.73
C GLY A 150 -16.19 -9.85 10.12
N GLU A 151 -15.22 -10.70 10.40
CA GLU A 151 -13.90 -10.30 10.94
C GLU A 151 -13.09 -9.36 10.03
N LYS A 152 -13.35 -9.41 8.73
CA LYS A 152 -12.64 -8.61 7.73
C LYS A 152 -13.30 -7.27 7.44
N THR A 153 -14.38 -6.93 8.12
CA THR A 153 -15.06 -5.65 7.99
C THR A 153 -14.11 -4.49 8.32
N GLY A 154 -13.98 -3.53 7.43
CA GLY A 154 -13.05 -2.40 7.58
C GLY A 154 -11.57 -2.75 7.37
N ILE A 155 -11.20 -4.04 7.32
CA ILE A 155 -9.84 -4.51 7.08
C ILE A 155 -9.58 -4.67 5.58
N SER A 156 -10.56 -5.22 4.86
CA SER A 156 -10.51 -5.39 3.40
C SER A 156 -11.47 -4.41 2.78
N LEU A 157 -10.95 -3.51 1.97
CA LEU A 157 -11.69 -2.45 1.29
C LEU A 157 -11.52 -2.59 -0.22
N THR A 158 -12.26 -1.82 -0.98
CA THR A 158 -12.20 -1.85 -2.44
C THR A 158 -11.74 -0.49 -2.97
N LEU A 159 -10.91 -0.51 -4.00
CA LEU A 159 -10.49 0.70 -4.70
C LEU A 159 -11.63 1.23 -5.59
N PRO A 160 -12.02 2.51 -5.48
CA PRO A 160 -12.94 3.14 -6.43
C PRO A 160 -12.34 3.18 -7.85
N LEU A 161 -13.21 3.36 -8.84
CA LEU A 161 -12.84 3.31 -10.27
C LEU A 161 -11.73 4.29 -10.66
N LEU A 162 -11.68 5.44 -10.02
CA LEU A 162 -10.73 6.51 -10.33
C LEU A 162 -9.46 6.44 -9.48
N ALA A 163 -9.42 5.59 -8.46
CA ALA A 163 -8.23 5.39 -7.66
C ALA A 163 -7.20 4.52 -8.41
N LYS A 164 -5.95 4.94 -8.35
CA LYS A 164 -4.81 4.28 -9.00
C LYS A 164 -3.58 4.33 -8.10
N LYS A 165 -2.75 3.31 -8.20
CA LYS A 165 -1.43 3.30 -7.58
C LYS A 165 -0.43 4.04 -8.47
N LYS A 166 0.34 4.95 -7.89
CA LYS A 166 1.47 5.63 -8.55
C LYS A 166 2.71 5.50 -7.67
N GLY A 167 3.64 4.64 -8.05
CA GLY A 167 4.73 4.23 -7.15
C GLY A 167 4.15 3.49 -5.95
N ASN A 168 4.44 3.91 -4.74
CA ASN A 168 3.91 3.34 -3.50
C ASN A 168 2.73 4.14 -2.93
N GLU A 169 2.32 5.21 -3.60
CA GLU A 169 1.23 6.08 -3.16
C GLU A 169 -0.07 5.76 -3.91
N LEU A 170 -1.17 5.93 -3.22
CA LEU A 170 -2.50 5.89 -3.80
C LEU A 170 -2.83 7.27 -4.35
N THR A 171 -3.42 7.33 -5.53
CA THR A 171 -3.86 8.57 -6.16
C THR A 171 -5.28 8.40 -6.67
N SER A 172 -6.06 9.47 -6.68
CA SER A 172 -7.40 9.47 -7.25
C SER A 172 -7.65 10.73 -8.08
N THR A 173 -8.67 10.69 -8.91
CA THR A 173 -9.02 11.80 -9.80
C THR A 173 -10.20 12.57 -9.23
N PHE A 174 -9.99 13.84 -8.94
CA PHE A 174 -10.99 14.78 -8.46
C PHE A 174 -11.27 15.87 -9.51
N LEU A 175 -12.44 16.49 -9.42
CA LEU A 175 -12.79 17.65 -10.21
C LEU A 175 -12.45 18.91 -9.42
N SER A 176 -11.60 19.78 -9.98
CA SER A 176 -11.28 21.05 -9.36
C SER A 176 -12.43 22.04 -9.57
N ALA A 177 -13.05 22.51 -8.47
CA ALA A 177 -14.12 23.48 -8.52
C ALA A 177 -13.68 24.85 -9.13
N LYS A 178 -12.41 25.21 -8.95
CA LYS A 178 -11.86 26.47 -9.48
C LYS A 178 -11.62 26.43 -10.99
N THR A 179 -11.10 25.33 -11.50
CA THR A 179 -10.67 25.23 -12.90
C THR A 179 -11.65 24.44 -13.77
N GLY A 180 -12.56 23.68 -13.19
CA GLY A 180 -13.46 22.74 -13.88
C GLY A 180 -12.72 21.55 -14.51
N LYS A 181 -11.42 21.37 -14.23
CA LYS A 181 -10.60 20.29 -14.80
C LYS A 181 -10.43 19.13 -13.83
N ARG A 182 -10.23 17.95 -14.39
CA ARG A 182 -9.87 16.76 -13.60
C ARG A 182 -8.41 16.84 -13.19
N GLU A 183 -8.14 16.66 -11.91
CA GLU A 183 -6.80 16.65 -11.32
C GLU A 183 -6.55 15.33 -10.60
N THR A 184 -5.34 14.78 -10.74
CA THR A 184 -4.90 13.64 -9.94
C THR A 184 -4.37 14.15 -8.61
N VAL A 185 -4.92 13.65 -7.53
CA VAL A 185 -4.68 14.12 -6.17
C VAL A 185 -4.17 12.95 -5.32
N THR A 186 -3.24 13.21 -4.41
CA THR A 186 -2.79 12.29 -3.37
C THR A 186 -3.61 12.47 -2.10
N PRO A 187 -3.64 11.48 -1.17
CA PRO A 187 -4.33 11.62 0.11
C PRO A 187 -3.86 12.83 0.91
N GLU A 188 -2.55 13.11 0.94
CA GLU A 188 -1.98 14.29 1.58
C GLU A 188 -2.57 15.60 1.04
N LYS A 189 -2.64 15.73 -0.30
CA LYS A 189 -3.21 16.92 -0.93
C LYS A 189 -4.71 17.04 -0.67
N ALA A 190 -5.44 15.93 -0.68
CA ALA A 190 -6.87 15.91 -0.40
C ALA A 190 -7.20 16.35 1.03
N LEU A 191 -6.46 15.85 2.03
CA LEU A 191 -6.64 16.23 3.44
C LEU A 191 -6.36 17.73 3.70
N ARG A 192 -5.48 18.34 2.90
CA ARG A 192 -5.18 19.79 2.97
C ARG A 192 -6.11 20.64 2.11
N SER A 193 -7.09 20.04 1.45
CA SER A 193 -8.05 20.70 0.58
C SER A 193 -9.47 20.50 1.11
N VAL A 194 -10.37 21.39 0.74
CA VAL A 194 -11.79 21.17 0.98
C VAL A 194 -12.32 20.26 -0.12
N VAL A 195 -12.81 19.09 0.27
CA VAL A 195 -13.43 18.11 -0.63
C VAL A 195 -14.92 18.06 -0.33
N ALA A 196 -15.76 18.21 -1.35
CA ALA A 196 -17.21 18.19 -1.25
C ALA A 196 -17.81 17.22 -2.28
N PHE A 197 -18.96 16.67 -2.00
CA PHE A 197 -19.75 15.93 -2.98
C PHE A 197 -20.38 16.90 -3.99
N PRO A 198 -20.71 16.43 -5.21
CA PRO A 198 -21.24 17.27 -6.27
C PRO A 198 -22.52 18.04 -5.88
N ASP A 199 -23.36 17.45 -5.04
CA ASP A 199 -24.60 18.02 -4.50
C ASP A 199 -24.40 19.05 -3.38
N GLN A 200 -23.20 19.08 -2.79
CA GLN A 200 -22.82 20.05 -1.76
C GLN A 200 -22.13 21.31 -2.34
N TYR A 201 -21.89 21.32 -3.64
CA TYR A 201 -21.23 22.43 -4.32
C TYR A 201 -22.21 23.20 -5.17
N GLU A 202 -22.64 24.36 -4.68
CA GLU A 202 -23.38 25.36 -5.47
C GLU A 202 -22.37 26.32 -6.11
N LYS A 203 -22.44 26.44 -7.42
CA LYS A 203 -21.62 27.39 -8.17
C LYS A 203 -22.32 28.73 -8.13
N ASN A 204 -21.85 29.65 -7.27
CA ASN A 204 -22.28 31.06 -7.28
C ASN A 204 -21.77 31.76 -8.54
#